data_f141f93f72a76a29262eec28d655149e
#
_entry.id   f141f93f72a76a29262eec28d655149e
#
_cell.length_a   1.000
_cell.length_b   1.000
_cell.length_c   1.000
_cell.angle_alpha   90.00
_cell.angle_beta   90.00
_cell.angle_gamma   90.00
#
_symmetry.space_group_name_H-M   'P 1'
#
loop_
_entity.id
_entity.type
_entity.pdbx_description
1 polymer ?
#
loop_
_entity_poly.entity_id
_entity_poly.type
_entity_poly.pdbx_seq_one_letter_code
_entity_poly.pdbx_strand_id
1 'polypeptide(L)'
;SIEFQKIWKNKASRVLLLTYFVLLSFIALIASIKFSIGTFEIRIADQGIFNFPYIWHFNTYVAAFFKIFLAIVIVSMMANEYTYGTLKQNLIDGLSKKEFILSKFLVVASFAVASTIFVFIMSLILGYSFSSYNELSIVFTDLEYLFAFFIKLFAFFSFCLFLGILVKRSAFALGFLFVWFVAENIIYWIIKFVILGGDDKHKNFGDTIIQYFPIEAMSNLVKEPITRLSAIKTIEN
;
A
#
# COMPACT_ATOMS: atom_id res chain seq x y z
N SER A 1 -22.86 -6.78 -1.50
CA SER A 1 -23.09 -5.93 -2.68
C SER A 1 -22.78 -6.73 -3.95
N ILE A 2 -23.44 -6.44 -5.05
CA ILE A 2 -23.28 -7.11 -6.36
C ILE A 2 -21.82 -7.02 -6.83
N GLU A 3 -21.15 -5.92 -6.57
CA GLU A 3 -19.76 -5.71 -6.98
C GLU A 3 -18.79 -6.71 -6.35
N PHE A 4 -18.93 -7.01 -5.06
CA PHE A 4 -18.13 -8.04 -4.40
C PHE A 4 -18.40 -9.44 -4.97
N GLN A 5 -19.63 -9.73 -5.35
CA GLN A 5 -19.97 -11.02 -5.99
C GLN A 5 -19.29 -11.14 -7.37
N LYS A 6 -19.26 -10.06 -8.17
CA LYS A 6 -18.55 -10.02 -9.46
C LYS A 6 -17.06 -10.29 -9.28
N ILE A 7 -16.41 -9.63 -8.32
CA ILE A 7 -14.99 -9.82 -8.01
C ILE A 7 -14.71 -11.25 -7.56
N TRP A 8 -15.55 -11.80 -6.67
CA TRP A 8 -15.37 -13.16 -6.15
C TRP A 8 -15.60 -14.25 -7.17
N LYS A 9 -16.54 -14.06 -8.10
CA LYS A 9 -16.81 -15.00 -9.22
C LYS A 9 -15.70 -14.98 -10.28
N ASN A 10 -14.98 -13.89 -10.42
CA ASN A 10 -13.83 -13.81 -11.33
C ASN A 10 -12.63 -14.54 -10.70
N LYS A 11 -12.18 -15.63 -11.33
CA LYS A 11 -11.08 -16.48 -10.83
C LYS A 11 -9.80 -15.69 -10.61
N ALA A 12 -9.41 -14.81 -11.56
CA ALA A 12 -8.19 -14.01 -11.46
C ALA A 12 -8.25 -13.02 -10.31
N SER A 13 -9.35 -12.28 -10.17
CA SER A 13 -9.55 -11.32 -9.07
C SER A 13 -9.56 -12.01 -7.72
N ARG A 14 -10.21 -13.17 -7.61
CA ARG A 14 -10.24 -13.96 -6.37
C ARG A 14 -8.85 -14.46 -5.98
N VAL A 15 -8.08 -14.99 -6.93
CA VAL A 15 -6.70 -15.46 -6.68
C VAL A 15 -5.83 -14.30 -6.22
N LEU A 16 -5.86 -13.16 -6.91
CA LEU A 16 -5.07 -11.98 -6.54
C LEU A 16 -5.42 -11.44 -5.14
N LEU A 17 -6.72 -11.41 -4.82
CA LEU A 17 -7.20 -10.97 -3.51
C LEU A 17 -6.72 -11.92 -2.40
N LEU A 18 -6.86 -13.23 -2.60
CA LEU A 18 -6.35 -14.22 -1.64
C LEU A 18 -4.83 -14.15 -1.52
N THR A 19 -4.11 -14.04 -2.64
CA THR A 19 -2.65 -13.90 -2.65
C THR A 19 -2.21 -12.68 -1.86
N TYR A 20 -2.91 -11.55 -1.98
CA TYR A 20 -2.61 -10.35 -1.21
C TYR A 20 -2.65 -10.61 0.30
N PHE A 21 -3.73 -11.17 0.82
CA PHE A 21 -3.85 -11.44 2.27
C PHE A 21 -2.91 -12.54 2.75
N VAL A 22 -2.64 -13.55 1.92
CA VAL A 22 -1.64 -14.59 2.20
C VAL A 22 -0.25 -13.98 2.30
N LEU A 23 0.15 -13.12 1.36
CA LEU A 23 1.44 -12.44 1.39
C LEU A 23 1.58 -11.53 2.62
N LEU A 24 0.54 -10.83 3.01
CA LEU A 24 0.55 -10.07 4.27
C LEU A 24 0.77 -10.99 5.48
N SER A 25 0.19 -12.18 5.47
CA SER A 25 0.40 -13.18 6.55
C SER A 25 1.84 -13.72 6.57
N PHE A 26 2.54 -13.74 5.43
CA PHE A 26 3.95 -14.13 5.38
C PHE A 26 4.88 -13.21 6.17
N ILE A 27 4.50 -11.95 6.40
CA ILE A 27 5.25 -11.03 7.29
C ILE A 27 5.39 -11.67 8.67
N ALA A 28 4.31 -12.26 9.19
CA ALA A 28 4.32 -12.96 10.47
C ALA A 28 5.22 -14.21 10.47
N LEU A 29 5.17 -14.97 9.38
CA LEU A 29 6.02 -16.17 9.24
C LEU A 29 7.50 -15.81 9.18
N ILE A 30 7.89 -14.79 8.41
CA ILE A 30 9.27 -14.31 8.31
C ILE A 30 9.77 -13.83 9.67
N ALA A 31 8.93 -13.15 10.45
CA ALA A 31 9.26 -12.71 11.80
C ALA A 31 9.60 -13.88 12.72
N SER A 32 8.93 -15.01 12.55
CA SER A 32 9.09 -16.21 13.40
C SER A 32 10.30 -17.06 13.03
N ILE A 33 10.88 -16.91 11.83
CA ILE A 33 11.99 -17.74 11.36
C ILE A 33 13.28 -17.34 12.08
N LYS A 34 13.93 -18.34 12.67
CA LYS A 34 15.30 -18.24 13.18
C LYS A 34 16.27 -18.66 12.07
N PHE A 35 17.16 -17.78 11.71
CA PHE A 35 18.24 -18.09 10.79
C PHE A 35 19.48 -18.45 11.60
N SER A 36 19.90 -19.72 11.57
CA SER A 36 21.16 -20.17 12.16
C SER A 36 22.20 -20.31 11.05
N ILE A 37 23.23 -19.46 11.07
CA ILE A 37 24.38 -19.55 10.18
C ILE A 37 25.61 -19.82 11.03
N GLY A 38 25.98 -21.10 11.17
CA GLY A 38 27.08 -21.52 12.01
C GLY A 38 26.77 -21.31 13.49
N THR A 39 27.64 -20.53 14.20
CA THR A 39 27.45 -20.17 15.60
C THR A 39 26.59 -18.92 15.83
N PHE A 40 26.16 -18.25 14.78
CA PHE A 40 25.32 -17.05 14.87
C PHE A 40 23.85 -17.41 14.64
N GLU A 41 23.04 -17.21 15.67
CA GLU A 41 21.58 -17.25 15.56
C GLU A 41 21.07 -15.83 15.37
N ILE A 42 20.49 -15.54 14.19
CA ILE A 42 19.87 -14.25 13.90
C ILE A 42 18.37 -14.49 13.77
N ARG A 43 17.59 -13.88 14.65
CA ARG A 43 16.15 -13.80 14.55
C ARG A 43 15.76 -12.37 14.19
N ILE A 44 15.01 -12.20 13.12
CA ILE A 44 14.58 -10.87 12.68
C ILE A 44 13.76 -10.16 13.77
N ALA A 45 12.97 -10.92 14.52
CA ALA A 45 12.20 -10.40 15.65
C ALA A 45 13.08 -9.77 16.75
N ASP A 46 14.28 -10.33 17.00
CA ASP A 46 15.18 -9.85 18.05
C ASP A 46 15.86 -8.51 17.72
N GLN A 47 15.71 -8.03 16.47
CA GLN A 47 16.20 -6.73 16.05
C GLN A 47 15.33 -5.54 16.53
N GLY A 48 14.25 -5.82 17.27
CA GLY A 48 13.34 -4.79 17.78
C GLY A 48 12.34 -4.26 16.76
N ILE A 49 12.29 -4.87 15.57
CA ILE A 49 11.41 -4.44 14.47
C ILE A 49 9.92 -4.63 14.82
N PHE A 50 9.63 -5.63 15.66
CA PHE A 50 8.28 -5.94 16.13
C PHE A 50 7.97 -5.39 17.52
N ASN A 51 8.85 -4.55 18.09
CA ASN A 51 8.57 -3.85 19.34
C ASN A 51 7.52 -2.76 19.12
N PHE A 52 6.60 -2.64 20.09
CA PHE A 52 5.72 -1.47 20.16
C PHE A 52 6.53 -0.22 20.55
N PRO A 53 6.23 0.96 19.99
CA PRO A 53 5.21 1.25 18.97
C PRO A 53 5.73 1.12 17.53
N TYR A 54 7.01 0.80 17.31
CA TYR A 54 7.68 0.79 16.00
C TYR A 54 7.04 -0.16 14.99
N ILE A 55 6.42 -1.26 15.47
CA ILE A 55 5.75 -2.27 14.64
C ILE A 55 4.68 -1.68 13.70
N TRP A 56 3.97 -0.63 14.12
CA TRP A 56 2.95 0.03 13.31
C TRP A 56 3.54 0.63 12.05
N HIS A 57 4.67 1.33 12.20
CA HIS A 57 5.40 1.92 11.07
C HIS A 57 5.96 0.84 10.14
N PHE A 58 6.64 -0.16 10.69
CA PHE A 58 7.27 -1.21 9.91
C PHE A 58 6.25 -2.03 9.11
N ASN A 59 5.21 -2.56 9.76
CA ASN A 59 4.24 -3.42 9.11
C ASN A 59 3.41 -2.67 8.05
N THR A 60 3.02 -1.42 8.30
CA THR A 60 2.31 -0.60 7.31
C THR A 60 3.18 -0.30 6.09
N TYR A 61 4.47 -0.07 6.28
CA TYR A 61 5.42 0.14 5.20
C TYR A 61 5.57 -1.13 4.34
N VAL A 62 5.83 -2.28 4.96
CA VAL A 62 5.97 -3.55 4.22
C VAL A 62 4.66 -3.95 3.55
N ALA A 63 3.52 -3.81 4.21
CA ALA A 63 2.21 -4.11 3.63
C ALA A 63 1.90 -3.24 2.40
N ALA A 64 2.41 -2.00 2.36
CA ALA A 64 2.21 -1.11 1.23
C ALA A 64 2.84 -1.62 -0.09
N PHE A 65 3.84 -2.49 -0.05
CA PHE A 65 4.41 -3.09 -1.27
C PHE A 65 3.41 -4.02 -1.97
N PHE A 66 2.58 -4.71 -1.22
CA PHE A 66 1.62 -5.68 -1.78
C PHE A 66 0.37 -5.03 -2.38
N LYS A 67 0.18 -3.72 -2.23
CA LYS A 67 -1.00 -3.00 -2.77
C LYS A 67 -1.23 -3.21 -4.27
N ILE A 68 -0.17 -3.56 -5.03
CA ILE A 68 -0.25 -3.79 -6.47
C ILE A 68 -1.22 -4.93 -6.84
N PHE A 69 -1.35 -5.96 -6.00
CA PHE A 69 -2.29 -7.06 -6.24
C PHE A 69 -3.74 -6.57 -6.25
N LEU A 70 -4.10 -5.71 -5.30
CA LEU A 70 -5.44 -5.12 -5.24
C LEU A 70 -5.64 -4.05 -6.33
N ALA A 71 -4.58 -3.34 -6.72
CA ALA A 71 -4.63 -2.43 -7.85
C ALA A 71 -5.04 -3.14 -9.15
N ILE A 72 -4.46 -4.32 -9.41
CA ILE A 72 -4.82 -5.15 -10.57
C ILE A 72 -6.31 -5.55 -10.50
N VAL A 73 -6.81 -5.92 -9.33
CA VAL A 73 -8.23 -6.27 -9.13
C VAL A 73 -9.12 -5.06 -9.44
N ILE A 74 -8.78 -3.87 -8.94
CA ILE A 74 -9.57 -2.65 -9.11
C ILE A 74 -9.59 -2.20 -10.59
N VAL A 75 -8.43 -2.18 -11.24
CA VAL A 75 -8.34 -1.83 -12.66
C VAL A 75 -9.11 -2.84 -13.51
N SER A 76 -8.99 -4.15 -13.20
CA SER A 76 -9.71 -5.20 -13.92
C SER A 76 -11.23 -5.13 -13.70
N MET A 77 -11.67 -4.79 -12.49
CA MET A 77 -13.08 -4.58 -12.16
C MET A 77 -13.70 -3.52 -13.08
N MET A 78 -12.99 -2.42 -13.32
CA MET A 78 -13.51 -1.35 -14.18
C MET A 78 -13.41 -1.72 -15.67
N ALA A 79 -12.28 -2.28 -16.10
CA ALA A 79 -12.07 -2.69 -17.48
C ALA A 79 -13.08 -3.76 -17.94
N ASN A 80 -13.46 -4.67 -17.07
CA ASN A 80 -14.46 -5.71 -17.35
C ASN A 80 -15.84 -5.12 -17.66
N GLU A 81 -16.23 -4.01 -17.02
CA GLU A 81 -17.50 -3.33 -17.30
C GLU A 81 -17.55 -2.81 -18.75
N TYR A 82 -16.42 -2.38 -19.30
CA TYR A 82 -16.32 -1.98 -20.69
C TYR A 82 -16.25 -3.20 -21.64
N THR A 83 -15.46 -4.20 -21.28
CA THR A 83 -15.25 -5.39 -22.13
C THR A 83 -16.53 -6.19 -22.32
N TYR A 84 -17.30 -6.39 -21.25
CA TYR A 84 -18.55 -7.15 -21.29
C TYR A 84 -19.79 -6.29 -21.59
N GLY A 85 -19.62 -4.97 -21.76
CA GLY A 85 -20.73 -4.06 -22.05
C GLY A 85 -21.70 -3.83 -20.88
N THR A 86 -21.39 -4.36 -19.69
CA THR A 86 -22.27 -4.31 -18.51
C THR A 86 -22.50 -2.88 -18.02
N LEU A 87 -21.57 -1.96 -18.29
CA LEU A 87 -21.77 -0.53 -18.03
C LEU A 87 -23.00 0.02 -18.78
N LYS A 88 -23.12 -0.30 -20.08
CA LYS A 88 -24.25 0.16 -20.89
C LYS A 88 -25.56 -0.43 -20.40
N GLN A 89 -25.56 -1.72 -20.06
CA GLN A 89 -26.73 -2.42 -19.58
C GLN A 89 -27.20 -1.84 -18.25
N ASN A 90 -26.30 -1.63 -17.28
CA ASN A 90 -26.63 -1.02 -15.99
C ASN A 90 -27.28 0.38 -16.15
N LEU A 91 -26.82 1.17 -17.14
CA LEU A 91 -27.40 2.50 -17.41
C LEU A 91 -28.77 2.39 -18.07
N ILE A 92 -29.00 1.40 -18.93
CA ILE A 92 -30.31 1.12 -19.54
C ILE A 92 -31.30 0.65 -18.48
N ASP A 93 -30.86 -0.17 -17.53
CA ASP A 93 -31.66 -0.68 -16.41
C ASP A 93 -31.97 0.41 -15.35
N GLY A 94 -31.58 1.67 -15.59
CA GLY A 94 -31.94 2.83 -14.77
C GLY A 94 -30.91 3.28 -13.74
N LEU A 95 -29.73 2.65 -13.67
CA LEU A 95 -28.67 3.09 -12.78
C LEU A 95 -28.06 4.40 -13.26
N SER A 96 -28.00 5.41 -12.41
CA SER A 96 -27.36 6.68 -12.76
C SER A 96 -25.82 6.52 -12.83
N LYS A 97 -25.16 7.36 -13.63
CA LYS A 97 -23.69 7.38 -13.74
C LYS A 97 -23.02 7.62 -12.38
N LYS A 98 -23.65 8.44 -11.52
CA LYS A 98 -23.13 8.73 -10.17
C LYS A 98 -23.19 7.50 -9.28
N GLU A 99 -24.33 6.80 -9.25
CA GLU A 99 -24.50 5.57 -8.47
C GLU A 99 -23.54 4.48 -8.93
N PHE A 100 -23.34 4.34 -10.24
CA PHE A 100 -22.38 3.41 -10.80
C PHE A 100 -20.95 3.70 -10.31
N ILE A 101 -20.47 4.93 -10.44
CA ILE A 101 -19.11 5.30 -9.99
C ILE A 101 -19.00 5.18 -8.47
N LEU A 102 -20.02 5.60 -7.72
CA LEU A 102 -20.04 5.48 -6.27
C LEU A 102 -19.95 4.02 -5.82
N SER A 103 -20.63 3.09 -6.50
CA SER A 103 -20.54 1.67 -6.18
C SER A 103 -19.12 1.12 -6.31
N LYS A 104 -18.37 1.54 -7.34
CA LYS A 104 -16.96 1.16 -7.54
C LYS A 104 -16.05 1.80 -6.49
N PHE A 105 -16.32 3.06 -6.16
CA PHE A 105 -15.56 3.78 -5.14
C PHE A 105 -15.75 3.18 -3.74
N LEU A 106 -16.95 2.71 -3.43
CA LEU A 106 -17.21 1.97 -2.18
C LEU A 106 -16.43 0.65 -2.10
N VAL A 107 -16.20 -0.03 -3.22
CA VAL A 107 -15.32 -1.22 -3.27
C VAL A 107 -13.88 -0.82 -2.96
N VAL A 108 -13.40 0.27 -3.56
CA VAL A 108 -12.06 0.82 -3.27
C VAL A 108 -11.89 1.15 -1.79
N ALA A 109 -12.86 1.85 -1.20
CA ALA A 109 -12.86 2.17 0.22
C ALA A 109 -12.86 0.90 1.09
N SER A 110 -13.68 -0.09 0.72
CA SER A 110 -13.75 -1.37 1.44
C SER A 110 -12.44 -2.14 1.40
N PHE A 111 -11.71 -2.15 0.29
CA PHE A 111 -10.40 -2.78 0.20
C PHE A 111 -9.35 -2.06 1.06
N ALA A 112 -9.36 -0.72 1.08
CA ALA A 112 -8.47 0.05 1.94
C ALA A 112 -8.76 -0.21 3.42
N VAL A 113 -10.03 -0.21 3.83
CA VAL A 113 -10.45 -0.51 5.21
C VAL A 113 -10.08 -1.94 5.59
N ALA A 114 -10.44 -2.93 4.77
CA ALA A 114 -10.16 -4.35 5.05
C ALA A 114 -8.65 -4.60 5.19
N SER A 115 -7.82 -4.00 4.33
CA SER A 115 -6.36 -4.09 4.40
C SER A 115 -5.81 -3.47 5.68
N THR A 116 -6.32 -2.30 6.07
CA THR A 116 -5.88 -1.60 7.28
C THR A 116 -6.25 -2.40 8.54
N ILE A 117 -7.48 -2.92 8.62
CA ILE A 117 -7.91 -3.77 9.72
C ILE A 117 -7.07 -5.05 9.79
N PHE A 118 -6.76 -5.66 8.65
CA PHE A 118 -5.94 -6.86 8.60
C PHE A 118 -4.53 -6.58 9.12
N VAL A 119 -3.88 -5.50 8.66
CA VAL A 119 -2.54 -5.10 9.13
C VAL A 119 -2.57 -4.76 10.62
N PHE A 120 -3.62 -4.08 11.10
CA PHE A 120 -3.81 -3.80 12.53
C PHE A 120 -3.83 -5.09 13.37
N ILE A 121 -4.67 -6.06 13.00
CA ILE A 121 -4.78 -7.34 13.72
C ILE A 121 -3.46 -8.11 13.68
N MET A 122 -2.83 -8.19 12.51
CA MET A 122 -1.55 -8.85 12.34
C MET A 122 -0.44 -8.20 13.17
N SER A 123 -0.40 -6.87 13.22
CA SER A 123 0.57 -6.14 14.02
C SER A 123 0.35 -6.34 15.52
N LEU A 124 -0.89 -6.42 15.98
CA LEU A 124 -1.19 -6.77 17.38
C LEU A 124 -0.69 -8.17 17.73
N ILE A 125 -1.00 -9.18 16.88
CA ILE A 125 -0.56 -10.55 17.11
C ILE A 125 0.96 -10.64 17.17
N LEU A 126 1.66 -10.02 16.23
CA LEU A 126 3.13 -10.01 16.18
C LEU A 126 3.72 -9.22 17.34
N GLY A 127 3.19 -8.04 17.65
CA GLY A 127 3.67 -7.23 18.76
C GLY A 127 3.56 -7.96 20.08
N TYR A 128 2.40 -8.52 20.43
CA TYR A 128 2.24 -9.28 21.66
C TYR A 128 3.07 -10.58 21.70
N SER A 129 3.45 -11.13 20.54
CA SER A 129 4.28 -12.35 20.47
C SER A 129 5.78 -12.06 20.60
N PHE A 130 6.26 -10.91 20.14
CA PHE A 130 7.69 -10.63 20.00
C PHE A 130 8.17 -9.32 20.64
N SER A 131 7.26 -8.43 21.06
CA SER A 131 7.64 -7.17 21.71
C SER A 131 8.08 -7.38 23.16
N SER A 132 9.09 -6.63 23.55
CA SER A 132 9.51 -6.51 24.96
C SER A 132 8.60 -5.56 25.75
N TYR A 133 7.76 -4.77 25.08
CA TYR A 133 6.89 -3.75 25.68
C TYR A 133 5.44 -4.10 25.42
N ASN A 134 4.67 -4.37 26.48
CA ASN A 134 3.27 -4.79 26.39
C ASN A 134 2.32 -3.83 27.13
N GLU A 135 2.81 -2.67 27.57
CA GLU A 135 1.99 -1.66 28.23
C GLU A 135 1.02 -1.03 27.23
N LEU A 136 -0.26 -0.95 27.58
CA LEU A 136 -1.31 -0.41 26.70
C LEU A 136 -1.03 1.01 26.22
N SER A 137 -0.38 1.82 27.04
CA SER A 137 0.04 3.17 26.67
C SER A 137 1.03 3.19 25.50
N ILE A 138 1.97 2.22 25.48
CA ILE A 138 2.99 2.08 24.43
C ILE A 138 2.38 1.41 23.19
N VAL A 139 1.54 0.38 23.40
CA VAL A 139 0.88 -0.36 22.31
C VAL A 139 0.08 0.56 21.40
N PHE A 140 -0.69 1.51 21.97
CA PHE A 140 -1.53 2.41 21.20
C PHE A 140 -0.84 3.74 20.81
N THR A 141 0.44 3.89 21.07
CA THR A 141 1.23 5.00 20.54
C THR A 141 1.51 4.77 19.04
N ASP A 142 1.65 5.84 18.25
CA ASP A 142 1.98 5.79 16.82
C ASP A 142 0.92 5.11 15.91
N LEU A 143 -0.33 4.97 16.34
CA LEU A 143 -1.43 4.48 15.50
C LEU A 143 -1.69 5.36 14.25
N GLU A 144 -1.13 6.55 14.22
CA GLU A 144 -1.17 7.45 13.07
C GLU A 144 -0.62 6.79 11.79
N TYR A 145 0.33 5.85 11.90
CA TYR A 145 0.83 5.09 10.75
C TYR A 145 -0.23 4.19 10.12
N LEU A 146 -1.18 3.66 10.89
CA LEU A 146 -2.32 2.92 10.33
C LEU A 146 -3.28 3.84 9.58
N PHE A 147 -3.51 5.04 10.12
CA PHE A 147 -4.34 6.02 9.42
C PHE A 147 -3.67 6.52 8.14
N ALA A 148 -2.36 6.82 8.20
CA ALA A 148 -1.57 7.17 7.03
C ALA A 148 -1.57 6.04 5.96
N PHE A 149 -1.47 4.79 6.40
CA PHE A 149 -1.57 3.61 5.52
C PHE A 149 -2.95 3.51 4.85
N PHE A 150 -4.03 3.71 5.61
CA PHE A 150 -5.38 3.75 5.05
C PHE A 150 -5.50 4.83 3.95
N ILE A 151 -5.07 6.06 4.23
CA ILE A 151 -5.11 7.15 3.25
C ILE A 151 -4.25 6.81 2.03
N LYS A 152 -3.05 6.26 2.23
CA LYS A 152 -2.15 5.81 1.17
C LYS A 152 -2.80 4.79 0.25
N LEU A 153 -3.43 3.75 0.81
CA LEU A 153 -4.14 2.74 0.03
C LEU A 153 -5.36 3.31 -0.69
N PHE A 154 -6.16 4.09 0.02
CA PHE A 154 -7.38 4.68 -0.52
C PHE A 154 -7.08 5.62 -1.70
N ALA A 155 -6.08 6.50 -1.56
CA ALA A 155 -5.64 7.38 -2.63
C ALA A 155 -5.09 6.59 -3.83
N PHE A 156 -4.23 5.60 -3.59
CA PHE A 156 -3.65 4.78 -4.64
C PHE A 156 -4.71 3.96 -5.39
N PHE A 157 -5.64 3.33 -4.68
CA PHE A 157 -6.71 2.57 -5.30
C PHE A 157 -7.71 3.45 -6.04
N SER A 158 -7.97 4.66 -5.54
CA SER A 158 -8.78 5.66 -6.26
C SER A 158 -8.11 6.10 -7.55
N PHE A 159 -6.80 6.29 -7.54
CA PHE A 159 -6.02 6.58 -8.75
C PHE A 159 -6.06 5.40 -9.74
N CYS A 160 -5.95 4.16 -9.27
CA CYS A 160 -6.09 2.98 -10.11
C CYS A 160 -7.51 2.86 -10.72
N LEU A 161 -8.55 3.17 -9.95
CA LEU A 161 -9.92 3.22 -10.45
C LEU A 161 -10.08 4.30 -11.54
N PHE A 162 -9.53 5.48 -11.33
CA PHE A 162 -9.51 6.56 -12.31
C PHE A 162 -8.84 6.11 -13.62
N LEU A 163 -7.67 5.47 -13.55
CA LEU A 163 -6.99 4.93 -14.73
C LEU A 163 -7.83 3.85 -15.44
N GLY A 164 -8.49 2.99 -14.69
CA GLY A 164 -9.40 1.98 -15.24
C GLY A 164 -10.57 2.58 -16.02
N ILE A 165 -11.11 3.71 -15.54
CA ILE A 165 -12.18 4.47 -16.24
C ILE A 165 -11.64 5.14 -17.51
N LEU A 166 -10.45 5.75 -17.42
CA LEU A 166 -9.84 6.51 -18.52
C LEU A 166 -9.44 5.59 -19.67
N VAL A 167 -8.75 4.49 -19.38
CA VAL A 167 -8.10 3.65 -20.39
C VAL A 167 -9.02 2.54 -20.91
N LYS A 168 -10.03 2.15 -20.15
CA LYS A 168 -11.05 1.14 -20.52
C LYS A 168 -10.52 -0.30 -20.76
N ARG A 169 -9.22 -0.54 -20.65
CA ARG A 169 -8.56 -1.83 -20.83
C ARG A 169 -7.55 -2.06 -19.71
N SER A 170 -7.64 -3.18 -19.02
CA SER A 170 -6.84 -3.46 -17.82
C SER A 170 -5.33 -3.43 -18.09
N ALA A 171 -4.87 -4.10 -19.15
CA ALA A 171 -3.45 -4.17 -19.48
C ALA A 171 -2.85 -2.78 -19.76
N PHE A 172 -3.57 -1.95 -20.53
CA PHE A 172 -3.12 -0.59 -20.84
C PHE A 172 -3.16 0.33 -19.62
N ALA A 173 -4.17 0.19 -18.75
CA ALA A 173 -4.26 1.00 -17.53
C ALA A 173 -3.13 0.66 -16.53
N LEU A 174 -2.79 -0.62 -16.39
CA LEU A 174 -1.63 -1.05 -15.58
C LEU A 174 -0.31 -0.63 -16.23
N GLY A 175 -0.19 -0.74 -17.55
CA GLY A 175 0.97 -0.22 -18.29
C GLY A 175 1.13 1.28 -18.10
N PHE A 176 0.04 2.05 -18.14
CA PHE A 176 0.07 3.49 -17.89
C PHE A 176 0.49 3.81 -16.44
N LEU A 177 0.01 3.05 -15.45
CA LEU A 177 0.44 3.19 -14.05
C LEU A 177 1.96 2.97 -13.92
N PHE A 178 2.49 1.95 -14.59
CA PHE A 178 3.92 1.67 -14.59
C PHE A 178 4.72 2.78 -15.28
N VAL A 179 4.28 3.22 -16.46
CA VAL A 179 4.91 4.34 -17.19
C VAL A 179 4.89 5.62 -16.34
N TRP A 180 3.79 5.89 -15.66
CA TRP A 180 3.67 7.04 -14.76
C TRP A 180 4.67 6.97 -13.60
N PHE A 181 4.80 5.79 -12.98
CA PHE A 181 5.80 5.56 -11.93
C PHE A 181 7.24 5.78 -12.44
N VAL A 182 7.56 5.26 -13.62
CA VAL A 182 8.88 5.47 -14.24
C VAL A 182 9.10 6.94 -14.59
N ALA A 183 8.09 7.62 -15.12
CA ALA A 183 8.16 9.04 -15.47
C ALA A 183 8.42 9.92 -14.23
N GLU A 184 7.72 9.69 -13.11
CA GLU A 184 7.99 10.40 -11.85
C GLU A 184 9.44 10.21 -11.39
N ASN A 185 9.96 8.98 -11.46
CA ASN A 185 11.36 8.70 -11.11
C ASN A 185 12.34 9.40 -12.06
N ILE A 186 12.11 9.39 -13.37
CA ILE A 186 12.96 10.09 -14.35
C ILE A 186 12.96 11.59 -14.07
N ILE A 187 11.80 12.19 -13.84
CA ILE A 187 11.68 13.62 -13.53
C ILE A 187 12.42 13.95 -12.22
N TYR A 188 12.31 13.08 -11.21
CA TYR A 188 13.09 13.20 -9.98
C TYR A 188 14.60 13.31 -10.26
N TRP A 189 15.15 12.36 -11.03
CA TRP A 189 16.57 12.35 -11.37
C TRP A 189 16.98 13.55 -12.20
N ILE A 190 16.14 14.00 -13.16
CA ILE A 190 16.41 15.20 -13.99
C ILE A 190 16.45 16.44 -13.08
N ILE A 191 15.47 16.63 -12.22
CA ILE A 191 15.45 17.78 -11.30
C ILE A 191 16.69 17.76 -10.40
N LYS A 192 17.00 16.62 -9.81
CA LYS A 192 18.10 16.48 -8.85
C LYS A 192 19.48 16.69 -9.47
N PHE A 193 19.75 16.12 -10.64
CA PHE A 193 21.09 16.13 -11.23
C PHE A 193 21.29 17.17 -12.32
N VAL A 194 20.27 17.47 -13.11
CA VAL A 194 20.40 18.39 -14.26
C VAL A 194 20.06 19.82 -13.86
N ILE A 195 18.97 20.04 -13.17
CA ILE A 195 18.49 21.40 -12.84
C ILE A 195 19.22 21.93 -11.59
N LEU A 196 19.42 21.09 -10.58
CA LEU A 196 20.02 21.50 -9.31
C LEU A 196 21.53 21.23 -9.22
N GLY A 197 22.14 20.67 -10.29
CA GLY A 197 23.59 20.45 -10.38
C GLY A 197 24.19 19.56 -9.30
N GLY A 198 23.37 18.79 -8.58
CA GLY A 198 23.80 17.94 -7.46
C GLY A 198 24.23 18.71 -6.20
N ASP A 199 24.08 20.03 -6.15
CA ASP A 199 24.47 20.85 -5.01
C ASP A 199 23.46 20.72 -3.86
N ASP A 200 23.96 20.40 -2.65
CA ASP A 200 23.15 20.20 -1.44
C ASP A 200 22.34 21.45 -1.03
N LYS A 201 22.75 22.64 -1.46
CA LYS A 201 22.01 23.90 -1.17
C LYS A 201 20.64 23.96 -1.84
N HIS A 202 20.47 23.28 -2.98
CA HIS A 202 19.23 23.26 -3.75
C HIS A 202 18.43 21.96 -3.58
N LYS A 203 18.95 20.99 -2.82
CA LYS A 203 18.30 19.70 -2.56
C LYS A 203 16.88 19.85 -2.02
N ASN A 204 16.68 20.75 -1.07
CA ASN A 204 15.37 21.01 -0.48
C ASN A 204 14.32 21.51 -1.49
N PHE A 205 14.74 22.24 -2.54
CA PHE A 205 13.82 22.74 -3.55
C PHE A 205 13.33 21.64 -4.48
N GLY A 206 14.23 20.76 -4.90
CA GLY A 206 13.86 19.59 -5.72
C GLY A 206 12.93 18.65 -4.98
N ASP A 207 13.27 18.30 -3.74
CA ASP A 207 12.47 17.43 -2.89
C ASP A 207 11.07 18.06 -2.61
N THR A 208 11.00 19.40 -2.50
CA THR A 208 9.73 20.11 -2.32
C THR A 208 8.82 20.00 -3.55
N ILE A 209 9.35 20.04 -4.77
CA ILE A 209 8.53 19.91 -5.99
C ILE A 209 8.03 18.47 -6.15
N ILE A 210 8.92 17.50 -5.95
CA ILE A 210 8.63 16.08 -6.21
C ILE A 210 7.60 15.53 -5.25
N GLN A 211 7.55 15.99 -4.01
CA GLN A 211 6.55 15.56 -3.01
C GLN A 211 5.09 15.80 -3.44
N TYR A 212 4.85 16.65 -4.44
CA TYR A 212 3.50 16.89 -5.00
C TYR A 212 3.12 15.95 -6.15
N PHE A 213 4.04 15.10 -6.62
CA PHE A 213 3.70 14.13 -7.65
C PHE A 213 2.81 13.02 -7.08
N PRO A 214 1.77 12.56 -7.83
CA PRO A 214 0.75 11.68 -7.29
C PRO A 214 1.29 10.43 -6.59
N ILE A 215 2.21 9.68 -7.22
CA ILE A 215 2.74 8.44 -6.63
C ILE A 215 3.69 8.75 -5.48
N GLU A 216 4.54 9.76 -5.62
CA GLU A 216 5.46 10.17 -4.58
C GLU A 216 4.72 10.74 -3.36
N ALA A 217 3.71 11.60 -3.56
CA ALA A 217 2.85 12.09 -2.49
C ALA A 217 2.21 10.97 -1.69
N MET A 218 1.70 9.93 -2.38
CA MET A 218 1.15 8.74 -1.72
C MET A 218 2.24 7.91 -1.03
N SER A 219 3.44 7.84 -1.60
CA SER A 219 4.58 7.11 -1.00
C SER A 219 5.06 7.75 0.28
N ASN A 220 5.11 9.08 0.34
CA ASN A 220 5.58 9.84 1.47
C ASN A 220 4.67 9.82 2.71
N LEU A 221 3.43 9.33 2.58
CA LEU A 221 2.53 9.13 3.72
C LEU A 221 3.06 8.11 4.74
N VAL A 222 3.78 7.09 4.26
CA VAL A 222 4.48 6.13 5.12
C VAL A 222 5.89 6.00 4.56
N LYS A 223 6.84 6.69 5.17
CA LYS A 223 8.25 6.70 4.77
C LYS A 223 8.95 5.43 5.21
N GLU A 224 10.20 5.26 4.76
CA GLU A 224 11.04 4.12 5.11
C GLU A 224 11.32 4.09 6.63
N PRO A 225 11.15 2.93 7.31
CA PRO A 225 11.27 2.82 8.76
C PRO A 225 12.71 2.62 9.27
N ILE A 226 13.68 2.28 8.41
CA ILE A 226 15.04 1.85 8.82
C ILE A 226 15.80 2.99 9.51
N THR A 227 15.68 4.22 8.99
CA THR A 227 16.29 5.40 9.61
C THR A 227 15.79 5.67 11.02
N ARG A 228 14.49 5.44 11.28
CA ARG A 228 13.90 5.55 12.61
C ARG A 228 14.42 4.48 13.56
N LEU A 229 14.56 3.23 13.09
CA LEU A 229 15.10 2.13 13.89
C LEU A 229 16.54 2.39 14.33
N SER A 230 17.39 2.90 13.42
CA SER A 230 18.77 3.25 13.75
C SER A 230 18.86 4.37 14.79
N ALA A 231 17.99 5.38 14.70
CA ALA A 231 17.91 6.46 15.67
C ALA A 231 17.49 5.95 17.06
N ILE A 232 16.48 5.08 17.15
CA ILE A 232 16.05 4.47 18.42
C ILE A 232 17.19 3.69 19.06
N LYS A 233 17.89 2.84 18.31
CA LYS A 233 19.04 2.07 18.81
C LYS A 233 20.21 2.94 19.29
N THR A 234 20.37 4.12 18.71
CA THR A 234 21.43 5.06 19.13
C THR A 234 21.10 5.75 20.46
N ILE A 235 19.82 5.87 20.80
CA ILE A 235 19.35 6.49 22.05
C ILE A 235 19.37 5.48 23.21
N GLU A 236 19.14 4.20 22.91
CA GLU A 236 19.13 3.08 23.90
C GLU A 236 20.54 2.61 24.31
N ASN A 237 21.59 2.94 23.56
CA ASN A 237 23.00 2.67 23.86
C ASN A 237 23.68 3.88 24.51
#